data_a551e4fe47df5b276f5cdc0ae784c5c1
#
_entry.id   a551e4fe47df5b276f5cdc0ae784c5c1
#
_cell.length_a   1.000
_cell.length_b   1.000
_cell.length_c   1.000
_cell.angle_alpha   90.00
_cell.angle_beta   90.00
_cell.angle_gamma   90.00
#
_symmetry.space_group_name_H-M   'P 1'
#
loop_
_entity.id
_entity.type
_entity.pdbx_description
1 polymer ?
#
loop_
_entity_poly.entity_id
_entity_poly.type
_entity_poly.pdbx_seq_one_letter_code
_entity_poly.pdbx_strand_id
1 'polypeptide(L)'
;LPRPMQLPGRRLLTPFRLQGWHLFVLLVLCEGLLTWFYQTQVLTRDLYHSLLKEQLEAQRIDALFDLLKRISVWGYVTIPLFIGFRILFVAFLLQLPLVLRFIDIPFRQLFRIVAMASVLMLVFEAGRMFRLSGIAAEQMSKADLNWVPLSLMSLLHISSSSAAVQGFFSHFNLFELGFLLLIWIGLLQTGKLKKMDAGLVVLVMWTVIILFQWGLMMYTERMYG
;
A
#
# COMPACT_ATOMS: atom_id res chain seq x y z
N LEU A 1 -42.73 9.34 20.82
CA LEU A 1 -41.45 9.39 20.13
C LEU A 1 -41.35 8.15 19.24
N PRO A 2 -41.27 8.28 17.90
CA PRO A 2 -41.16 7.12 17.00
C PRO A 2 -39.81 6.45 17.20
N ARG A 3 -39.78 5.12 17.33
CA ARG A 3 -38.59 4.31 17.40
C ARG A 3 -37.80 4.45 16.08
N PRO A 4 -36.49 4.67 16.10
CA PRO A 4 -35.68 4.71 14.87
C PRO A 4 -35.78 3.35 14.15
N MET A 5 -36.19 3.43 12.89
CA MET A 5 -36.31 2.28 11.98
C MET A 5 -34.91 1.66 11.80
N GLN A 6 -34.70 0.50 12.39
CA GLN A 6 -33.45 -0.27 12.23
C GLN A 6 -33.42 -0.85 10.82
N LEU A 7 -32.62 -0.26 9.95
CA LEU A 7 -32.37 -0.79 8.61
C LEU A 7 -31.74 -2.18 8.69
N PRO A 8 -32.27 -3.20 7.99
CA PRO A 8 -31.81 -4.60 8.06
C PRO A 8 -30.43 -4.87 7.43
N GLY A 9 -29.72 -3.84 6.95
CA GLY A 9 -28.43 -3.98 6.27
C GLY A 9 -27.17 -4.09 7.15
N ARG A 10 -27.31 -4.10 8.50
CA ARG A 10 -26.18 -3.99 9.44
C ARG A 10 -25.34 -5.25 9.65
N ARG A 11 -25.63 -6.39 8.98
CA ARG A 11 -24.99 -7.68 9.30
C ARG A 11 -24.01 -8.22 8.25
N LEU A 12 -23.77 -7.52 7.13
CA LEU A 12 -22.96 -8.10 6.04
C LEU A 12 -21.44 -8.09 6.28
N LEU A 13 -20.94 -7.38 7.30
CA LEU A 13 -19.49 -7.32 7.61
C LEU A 13 -19.16 -7.63 9.08
N THR A 14 -19.96 -8.47 9.73
CA THR A 14 -19.68 -8.96 11.09
C THR A 14 -19.11 -10.38 11.20
N PRO A 15 -18.39 -10.97 10.22
CA PRO A 15 -17.84 -12.31 10.44
C PRO A 15 -16.63 -12.35 11.37
N PHE A 16 -15.95 -11.24 11.59
CA PHE A 16 -14.76 -11.24 12.44
C PHE A 16 -14.81 -10.14 13.49
N ARG A 17 -15.07 -10.52 14.75
CA ARG A 17 -14.78 -9.73 15.95
C ARG A 17 -13.26 -9.62 16.18
N LEU A 18 -12.45 -9.57 15.12
CA LEU A 18 -11.03 -9.39 15.24
C LEU A 18 -10.76 -7.99 15.83
N GLN A 19 -10.11 -7.95 16.97
CA GLN A 19 -9.61 -6.71 17.52
C GLN A 19 -8.56 -6.14 16.56
N GLY A 20 -8.41 -4.82 16.48
CA GLY A 20 -7.46 -4.19 15.56
C GLY A 20 -6.03 -4.74 15.67
N TRP A 21 -5.63 -5.22 16.86
CA TRP A 21 -4.35 -5.89 17.09
C TRP A 21 -4.21 -7.21 16.32
N HIS A 22 -5.22 -8.06 16.30
CA HIS A 22 -5.16 -9.33 15.55
C HIS A 22 -5.02 -9.08 14.04
N LEU A 23 -5.73 -8.05 13.52
CA LEU A 23 -5.57 -7.63 12.12
C LEU A 23 -4.16 -7.14 11.84
N PHE A 24 -3.59 -6.34 12.74
CA PHE A 24 -2.22 -5.85 12.60
C PHE A 24 -1.21 -7.00 12.57
N VAL A 25 -1.30 -7.94 13.50
CA VAL A 25 -0.41 -9.12 13.53
C VAL A 25 -0.57 -9.96 12.26
N LEU A 26 -1.80 -10.17 11.80
CA LEU A 26 -2.07 -10.89 10.55
C LEU A 26 -1.42 -10.19 9.35
N LEU A 27 -1.57 -8.85 9.25
CA LEU A 27 -0.94 -8.05 8.18
C LEU A 27 0.58 -8.20 8.21
N VAL A 28 1.20 -8.10 9.39
CA VAL A 28 2.67 -8.25 9.55
C VAL A 28 3.13 -9.64 9.13
N LEU A 29 2.42 -10.69 9.53
CA LEU A 29 2.78 -12.07 9.17
C LEU A 29 2.63 -12.30 7.65
N CYS A 30 1.52 -11.86 7.05
CA CYS A 30 1.32 -12.00 5.61
C CYS A 30 2.36 -11.21 4.81
N GLU A 31 2.66 -9.98 5.20
CA GLU A 31 3.69 -9.16 4.54
C GLU A 31 5.09 -9.77 4.69
N GLY A 32 5.39 -10.32 5.87
CA GLY A 32 6.64 -11.06 6.10
C GLY A 32 6.77 -12.28 5.20
N LEU A 33 5.70 -13.05 5.01
CA LEU A 33 5.66 -14.20 4.09
C LEU A 33 5.81 -13.76 2.63
N LEU A 34 5.14 -12.69 2.22
CA LEU A 34 5.27 -12.13 0.87
C LEU A 34 6.69 -11.62 0.62
N THR A 35 7.28 -10.91 1.57
CA THR A 35 8.67 -10.44 1.48
C THR A 35 9.64 -11.60 1.39
N TRP A 36 9.45 -12.66 2.19
CA TRP A 36 10.26 -13.87 2.10
C TRP A 36 10.16 -14.54 0.72
N PHE A 37 8.93 -14.68 0.22
CA PHE A 37 8.70 -15.22 -1.12
C PHE A 37 9.38 -14.37 -2.20
N TYR A 38 9.23 -13.05 -2.13
CA TYR A 38 9.86 -12.12 -3.08
C TYR A 38 11.38 -12.22 -3.07
N GLN A 39 12.01 -12.30 -1.89
CA GLN A 39 13.45 -12.42 -1.76
C GLN A 39 13.99 -13.77 -2.24
N THR A 40 13.21 -14.84 -2.13
CA THR A 40 13.66 -16.18 -2.53
C THR A 40 13.36 -16.53 -3.97
N GLN A 41 12.25 -16.05 -4.52
CA GLN A 41 11.77 -16.44 -5.85
C GLN A 41 12.01 -15.35 -6.91
N VAL A 42 12.01 -14.09 -6.54
CA VAL A 42 12.14 -12.98 -7.50
C VAL A 42 13.55 -12.38 -7.46
N LEU A 43 14.03 -11.98 -6.27
CA LEU A 43 15.34 -11.37 -6.11
C LEU A 43 16.47 -12.44 -6.09
N THR A 44 16.61 -13.15 -7.19
CA THR A 44 17.65 -14.16 -7.36
C THR A 44 18.98 -13.55 -7.86
N ARG A 45 20.08 -14.29 -7.69
CA ARG A 45 21.40 -13.88 -8.20
C ARG A 45 21.35 -13.66 -9.72
N ASP A 46 20.65 -14.54 -10.45
CA ASP A 46 20.51 -14.46 -11.91
C ASP A 46 19.80 -13.18 -12.34
N LEU A 47 18.80 -12.72 -11.58
CA LEU A 47 18.15 -11.44 -11.85
C LEU A 47 19.13 -10.26 -11.70
N TYR A 48 19.98 -10.25 -10.66
CA TYR A 48 20.98 -9.19 -10.50
C TYR A 48 22.00 -9.20 -11.63
N HIS A 49 22.43 -10.38 -12.07
CA HIS A 49 23.31 -10.51 -13.25
C HIS A 49 22.63 -10.01 -14.51
N SER A 50 21.36 -10.37 -14.76
CA SER A 50 20.64 -9.92 -15.96
C SER A 50 20.44 -8.40 -16.03
N LEU A 51 20.18 -7.75 -14.88
CA LEU A 51 19.90 -6.31 -14.81
C LEU A 51 21.17 -5.44 -14.78
N LEU A 52 22.31 -5.95 -14.29
CA LEU A 52 23.51 -5.15 -14.00
C LEU A 52 24.73 -5.53 -14.84
N LYS A 53 24.65 -6.60 -15.66
CA LYS A 53 25.77 -7.08 -16.51
C LYS A 53 26.38 -6.02 -17.42
N GLU A 54 25.60 -5.01 -17.83
CA GLU A 54 26.07 -3.91 -18.68
C GLU A 54 26.78 -2.79 -17.89
N GLN A 55 26.59 -2.76 -16.57
CA GLN A 55 27.07 -1.67 -15.70
C GLN A 55 28.18 -2.11 -14.76
N LEU A 56 28.22 -3.40 -14.39
CA LEU A 56 29.12 -3.93 -13.37
C LEU A 56 29.73 -5.25 -13.78
N GLU A 57 30.98 -5.50 -13.32
CA GLU A 57 31.64 -6.78 -13.44
C GLU A 57 30.96 -7.87 -12.58
N ALA A 58 31.01 -9.13 -13.03
CA ALA A 58 30.34 -10.25 -12.36
C ALA A 58 30.71 -10.38 -10.88
N GLN A 59 31.95 -10.20 -10.49
CA GLN A 59 32.41 -10.26 -9.09
C GLN A 59 31.75 -9.15 -8.23
N ARG A 60 31.58 -7.97 -8.80
CA ARG A 60 30.92 -6.85 -8.09
C ARG A 60 29.42 -7.08 -7.93
N ILE A 61 28.78 -7.73 -8.92
CA ILE A 61 27.37 -8.11 -8.82
C ILE A 61 27.17 -9.13 -7.70
N ASP A 62 28.05 -10.16 -7.62
CA ASP A 62 27.98 -11.16 -6.56
C ASP A 62 28.20 -10.54 -5.17
N ALA A 63 29.20 -9.68 -5.03
CA ALA A 63 29.45 -8.97 -3.78
C ALA A 63 28.26 -8.07 -3.36
N LEU A 64 27.65 -7.38 -4.32
CA LEU A 64 26.45 -6.57 -4.08
C LEU A 64 25.27 -7.44 -3.64
N PHE A 65 25.02 -8.55 -4.32
CA PHE A 65 23.96 -9.49 -3.98
C PHE A 65 24.13 -10.02 -2.55
N ASP A 66 25.33 -10.48 -2.18
CA ASP A 66 25.62 -11.00 -0.85
C ASP A 66 25.47 -9.93 0.24
N LEU A 67 25.85 -8.68 -0.04
CA LEU A 67 25.64 -7.54 0.84
C LEU A 67 24.15 -7.27 1.05
N LEU A 68 23.38 -7.18 -0.04
CA LEU A 68 21.95 -6.93 0.01
C LEU A 68 21.21 -8.06 0.73
N LYS A 69 21.62 -9.31 0.52
CA LYS A 69 21.08 -10.47 1.22
C LYS A 69 21.32 -10.41 2.73
N ARG A 70 22.48 -9.95 3.18
CA ARG A 70 22.76 -9.73 4.62
C ARG A 70 21.91 -8.62 5.20
N ILE A 71 21.75 -7.50 4.48
CA ILE A 71 20.95 -6.36 4.91
C ILE A 71 19.45 -6.71 4.92
N SER A 72 18.99 -7.57 4.00
CA SER A 72 17.58 -7.94 3.87
C SER A 72 16.99 -8.59 5.13
N VAL A 73 17.82 -9.23 5.96
CA VAL A 73 17.39 -9.78 7.26
C VAL A 73 16.84 -8.67 8.16
N TRP A 74 17.43 -7.48 8.14
CA TRP A 74 16.93 -6.31 8.87
C TRP A 74 15.60 -5.82 8.32
N GLY A 75 15.31 -6.08 7.05
CA GLY A 75 14.03 -5.79 6.42
C GLY A 75 12.85 -6.40 7.18
N TYR A 76 12.99 -7.63 7.69
CA TYR A 76 11.92 -8.30 8.44
C TYR A 76 11.60 -7.59 9.76
N VAL A 77 12.60 -7.01 10.42
CA VAL A 77 12.41 -6.23 11.66
C VAL A 77 11.69 -4.90 11.37
N THR A 78 11.91 -4.34 10.19
CA THR A 78 11.30 -3.07 9.80
C THR A 78 9.86 -3.22 9.30
N ILE A 79 9.43 -4.40 8.82
CA ILE A 79 8.07 -4.66 8.35
C ILE A 79 6.99 -4.21 9.35
N PRO A 80 6.99 -4.66 10.62
CA PRO A 80 5.97 -4.24 11.58
C PRO A 80 5.98 -2.75 11.85
N LEU A 81 7.17 -2.11 11.81
CA LEU A 81 7.30 -0.67 11.99
C LEU A 81 6.67 0.10 10.83
N PHE A 82 6.96 -0.30 9.59
CA PHE A 82 6.39 0.35 8.40
C PHE A 82 4.87 0.16 8.29
N ILE A 83 4.37 -1.06 8.52
CA ILE A 83 2.93 -1.33 8.52
C ILE A 83 2.25 -0.54 9.64
N GLY A 84 2.81 -0.57 10.85
CA GLY A 84 2.29 0.18 11.99
C GLY A 84 2.26 1.68 11.71
N PHE A 85 3.37 2.24 11.24
CA PHE A 85 3.46 3.65 10.88
C PHE A 85 2.44 4.02 9.81
N ARG A 86 2.32 3.24 8.73
CA ARG A 86 1.36 3.47 7.65
C ARG A 86 -0.08 3.49 8.17
N ILE A 87 -0.49 2.50 8.95
CA ILE A 87 -1.85 2.42 9.50
C ILE A 87 -2.12 3.59 10.46
N LEU A 88 -1.16 3.88 11.36
CA LEU A 88 -1.26 4.99 12.30
C LEU A 88 -1.36 6.33 11.58
N PHE A 89 -0.51 6.56 10.58
CA PHE A 89 -0.48 7.79 9.80
C PHE A 89 -1.79 8.03 9.05
N VAL A 90 -2.31 7.01 8.35
CA VAL A 90 -3.60 7.12 7.65
C VAL A 90 -4.76 7.32 8.64
N ALA A 91 -4.77 6.60 9.77
CA ALA A 91 -5.77 6.79 10.81
C ALA A 91 -5.72 8.21 11.41
N PHE A 92 -4.51 8.75 11.60
CA PHE A 92 -4.31 10.13 12.06
C PHE A 92 -4.82 11.16 11.04
N LEU A 93 -4.50 10.97 9.76
CA LEU A 93 -5.03 11.83 8.68
C LEU A 93 -6.56 11.81 8.60
N LEU A 94 -7.19 10.66 8.87
CA LEU A 94 -8.65 10.58 8.97
C LEU A 94 -9.18 11.30 10.21
N GLN A 95 -8.44 11.27 11.33
CA GLN A 95 -8.85 11.93 12.57
C GLN A 95 -8.90 13.45 12.44
N LEU A 96 -7.99 14.07 11.67
CA LEU A 96 -7.89 15.53 11.54
C LEU A 96 -9.21 16.17 11.07
N PRO A 97 -9.78 15.82 9.90
CA PRO A 97 -11.03 16.42 9.43
C PRO A 97 -12.24 16.07 10.32
N LEU A 98 -12.19 14.93 11.03
CA LEU A 98 -13.25 14.55 11.97
C LEU A 98 -13.26 15.45 13.20
N VAL A 99 -12.09 15.72 13.79
CA VAL A 99 -11.94 16.62 14.92
C VAL A 99 -12.36 18.05 14.54
N LEU A 100 -11.95 18.54 13.37
CA LEU A 100 -12.35 19.86 12.87
C LEU A 100 -13.87 20.00 12.69
N ARG A 101 -14.56 18.91 12.48
CA ARG A 101 -16.05 18.86 12.35
C ARG A 101 -16.76 18.47 13.64
N PHE A 102 -16.05 18.37 14.76
CA PHE A 102 -16.58 17.94 16.06
C PHE A 102 -17.27 16.57 16.02
N ILE A 103 -16.76 15.66 15.15
CA ILE A 103 -17.25 14.29 15.03
C ILE A 103 -16.35 13.37 15.85
N ASP A 104 -16.88 12.89 16.97
CA ASP A 104 -16.13 12.04 17.89
C ASP A 104 -16.19 10.57 17.44
N ILE A 105 -15.16 10.12 16.70
CA ILE A 105 -14.89 8.71 16.39
C ILE A 105 -13.58 8.33 17.12
N PRO A 106 -13.60 7.31 17.99
CA PRO A 106 -12.39 6.89 18.71
C PRO A 106 -11.28 6.48 17.74
N PHE A 107 -10.05 6.92 17.98
CA PHE A 107 -8.87 6.60 17.15
C PHE A 107 -8.71 5.09 16.92
N ARG A 108 -8.95 4.28 17.96
CA ARG A 108 -8.94 2.81 17.88
C ARG A 108 -9.88 2.26 16.80
N GLN A 109 -11.02 2.93 16.58
CA GLN A 109 -11.97 2.53 15.54
C GLN A 109 -11.45 2.89 14.14
N LEU A 110 -10.85 4.07 13.98
CA LEU A 110 -10.19 4.47 12.73
C LEU A 110 -9.02 3.55 12.40
N PHE A 111 -8.16 3.27 13.37
CA PHE A 111 -7.07 2.29 13.22
C PHE A 111 -7.58 0.94 12.71
N ARG A 112 -8.66 0.42 13.28
CA ARG A 112 -9.27 -0.83 12.82
C ARG A 112 -9.80 -0.75 11.40
N ILE A 113 -10.46 0.36 11.03
CA ILE A 113 -10.97 0.57 9.66
C ILE A 113 -9.81 0.55 8.66
N VAL A 114 -8.74 1.28 8.95
CA VAL A 114 -7.56 1.36 8.07
C VAL A 114 -6.85 0.01 8.00
N ALA A 115 -6.69 -0.70 9.12
CA ALA A 115 -6.09 -2.03 9.14
C ALA A 115 -6.89 -3.03 8.28
N MET A 116 -8.23 -2.99 8.36
CA MET A 116 -9.08 -3.83 7.49
C MET A 116 -8.94 -3.47 6.00
N ALA A 117 -8.91 -2.18 5.67
CA ALA A 117 -8.71 -1.74 4.29
C ALA A 117 -7.33 -2.15 3.76
N SER A 118 -6.30 -2.16 4.62
CA SER A 118 -4.94 -2.56 4.26
C SER A 118 -4.81 -4.03 3.83
N VAL A 119 -5.76 -4.91 4.18
CA VAL A 119 -5.80 -6.29 3.68
C VAL A 119 -5.89 -6.32 2.15
N LEU A 120 -6.60 -5.37 1.53
CA LEU A 120 -6.69 -5.27 0.08
C LEU A 120 -5.32 -5.01 -0.57
N MET A 121 -4.45 -4.24 0.10
CA MET A 121 -3.10 -3.99 -0.39
C MET A 121 -2.22 -5.24 -0.34
N LEU A 122 -2.41 -6.14 0.63
CA LEU A 122 -1.75 -7.45 0.62
C LEU A 122 -2.17 -8.30 -0.58
N VAL A 123 -3.45 -8.29 -0.94
CA VAL A 123 -3.95 -9.00 -2.12
C VAL A 123 -3.30 -8.45 -3.39
N PHE A 124 -3.15 -7.13 -3.48
CA PHE A 124 -2.44 -6.46 -4.56
C PHE A 124 -0.97 -6.92 -4.65
N GLU A 125 -0.24 -6.87 -3.53
CA GLU A 125 1.17 -7.27 -3.48
C GLU A 125 1.34 -8.76 -3.80
N ALA A 126 0.47 -9.63 -3.28
CA ALA A 126 0.47 -11.05 -3.63
C ALA A 126 0.27 -11.29 -5.13
N GLY A 127 -0.68 -10.58 -5.75
CA GLY A 127 -0.92 -10.66 -7.20
C GLY A 127 0.28 -10.20 -8.02
N ARG A 128 0.94 -9.11 -7.60
CA ARG A 128 2.16 -8.60 -8.23
C ARG A 128 3.31 -9.62 -8.12
N MET A 129 3.52 -10.18 -6.95
CA MET A 129 4.57 -11.17 -6.72
C MET A 129 4.34 -12.46 -7.49
N PHE A 130 3.09 -12.93 -7.55
CA PHE A 130 2.73 -14.09 -8.35
C PHE A 130 3.04 -13.89 -9.83
N ARG A 131 2.74 -12.70 -10.39
CA ARG A 131 3.12 -12.37 -11.76
C ARG A 131 4.64 -12.37 -11.95
N LEU A 132 5.37 -11.70 -11.05
CA LEU A 132 6.83 -11.59 -11.16
C LEU A 132 7.53 -12.95 -11.08
N SER A 133 7.05 -13.87 -10.24
CA SER A 133 7.60 -15.22 -10.13
C SER A 133 7.38 -16.07 -11.41
N GLY A 134 6.46 -15.70 -12.27
CA GLY A 134 6.24 -16.33 -13.57
C GLY A 134 7.13 -15.83 -14.71
N ILE A 135 7.95 -14.78 -14.48
CA ILE A 135 8.84 -14.21 -15.48
C ILE A 135 10.25 -14.75 -15.25
N ALA A 136 10.88 -15.31 -16.29
CA ALA A 136 12.26 -15.75 -16.19
C ALA A 136 13.19 -14.56 -15.89
N ALA A 137 14.21 -14.79 -15.04
CA ALA A 137 15.11 -13.72 -14.57
C ALA A 137 15.80 -12.96 -15.72
N GLU A 138 16.13 -13.67 -16.82
CA GLU A 138 16.78 -13.09 -17.98
C GLU A 138 15.86 -12.16 -18.80
N GLN A 139 14.54 -12.34 -18.71
CA GLN A 139 13.52 -11.56 -19.44
C GLN A 139 12.96 -10.43 -18.59
N MET A 140 13.27 -10.43 -17.29
CA MET A 140 12.71 -9.44 -16.35
C MET A 140 13.40 -8.09 -16.53
N SER A 141 12.59 -7.06 -16.78
CA SER A 141 13.06 -5.67 -16.93
C SER A 141 12.80 -4.84 -15.67
N LYS A 142 13.48 -3.68 -15.57
CA LYS A 142 13.17 -2.69 -14.50
C LYS A 142 11.71 -2.22 -14.55
N ALA A 143 11.09 -2.18 -15.74
CA ALA A 143 9.69 -1.82 -15.90
C ALA A 143 8.75 -2.87 -15.30
N ASP A 144 9.09 -4.17 -15.39
CA ASP A 144 8.33 -5.24 -14.77
C ASP A 144 8.33 -5.16 -13.26
N LEU A 145 9.48 -4.82 -12.65
CA LEU A 145 9.61 -4.63 -11.20
C LEU A 145 8.75 -3.48 -10.69
N ASN A 146 8.57 -2.42 -11.48
CA ASN A 146 7.77 -1.25 -11.14
C ASN A 146 6.33 -1.34 -11.65
N TRP A 147 5.94 -2.47 -12.22
CA TRP A 147 4.60 -2.63 -12.77
C TRP A 147 3.52 -2.56 -11.68
N VAL A 148 2.52 -1.70 -11.90
CA VAL A 148 1.34 -1.57 -11.05
C VAL A 148 0.12 -2.02 -11.86
N PRO A 149 -0.52 -3.14 -11.48
CA PRO A 149 -1.67 -3.65 -12.23
C PRO A 149 -2.85 -2.68 -12.18
N LEU A 150 -3.57 -2.58 -13.30
CA LEU A 150 -4.79 -1.77 -13.42
C LEU A 150 -4.60 -0.30 -12.98
N SER A 151 -3.42 0.25 -13.23
CA SER A 151 -3.13 1.67 -13.01
C SER A 151 -3.42 2.49 -14.27
N LEU A 152 -3.72 3.77 -14.08
CA LEU A 152 -3.83 4.73 -15.19
C LEU A 152 -2.55 4.79 -16.02
N MET A 153 -1.39 4.63 -15.39
CA MET A 153 -0.11 4.54 -16.05
C MET A 153 -0.06 3.37 -17.05
N SER A 154 -0.53 2.18 -16.64
CA SER A 154 -0.55 0.99 -17.50
C SER A 154 -1.57 1.12 -18.66
N LEU A 155 -2.68 1.82 -18.42
CA LEU A 155 -3.73 2.04 -19.43
C LEU A 155 -3.35 3.10 -20.46
N LEU A 156 -2.67 4.17 -20.05
CA LEU A 156 -2.30 5.29 -20.92
C LEU A 156 -0.93 5.12 -21.58
N HIS A 157 -0.21 4.02 -21.32
CA HIS A 157 1.14 3.73 -21.86
C HIS A 157 2.13 4.91 -21.68
N ILE A 158 2.08 5.59 -20.52
CA ILE A 158 2.92 6.76 -20.23
C ILE A 158 4.34 6.27 -19.89
N SER A 159 5.15 5.98 -20.93
CA SER A 159 6.52 5.45 -20.76
C SER A 159 7.62 6.53 -20.80
N SER A 160 7.33 7.73 -21.31
CA SER A 160 8.32 8.78 -21.59
C SER A 160 8.35 9.94 -20.59
N SER A 161 7.59 9.87 -19.49
CA SER A 161 7.48 10.93 -18.49
C SER A 161 8.51 10.80 -17.38
N SER A 162 8.76 11.89 -16.63
CA SER A 162 9.60 11.86 -15.44
C SER A 162 9.10 10.86 -14.38
N ALA A 163 10.00 10.39 -13.49
CA ALA A 163 9.65 9.45 -12.44
C ALA A 163 8.54 9.99 -11.51
N ALA A 164 8.52 11.31 -11.27
CA ALA A 164 7.47 11.96 -10.48
C ALA A 164 6.08 11.87 -11.14
N VAL A 165 6.01 12.03 -12.47
CA VAL A 165 4.76 11.91 -13.23
C VAL A 165 4.28 10.45 -13.26
N GLN A 166 5.18 9.52 -13.50
CA GLN A 166 4.87 8.09 -13.46
C GLN A 166 4.36 7.66 -12.07
N GLY A 167 5.02 8.10 -11.01
CA GLY A 167 4.61 7.86 -9.64
C GLY A 167 3.22 8.42 -9.35
N PHE A 168 2.93 9.67 -9.77
CA PHE A 168 1.60 10.27 -9.60
C PHE A 168 0.49 9.43 -10.26
N PHE A 169 0.66 9.04 -11.53
CA PHE A 169 -0.35 8.24 -12.23
C PHE A 169 -0.45 6.79 -11.73
N SER A 170 0.59 6.24 -11.11
CA SER A 170 0.55 4.91 -10.51
C SER A 170 -0.39 4.82 -9.29
N HIS A 171 -0.64 5.93 -8.60
CA HIS A 171 -1.61 6.00 -7.50
C HIS A 171 -3.06 5.88 -7.95
N PHE A 172 -3.37 6.17 -9.21
CA PHE A 172 -4.71 5.97 -9.75
C PHE A 172 -4.85 4.53 -10.25
N ASN A 173 -4.98 3.59 -9.33
CA ASN A 173 -5.16 2.18 -9.61
C ASN A 173 -6.40 1.62 -8.90
N LEU A 174 -6.90 0.48 -9.39
CA LEU A 174 -8.13 -0.12 -8.89
C LEU A 174 -8.03 -0.51 -7.39
N PHE A 175 -6.85 -0.92 -6.93
CA PHE A 175 -6.64 -1.33 -5.55
C PHE A 175 -6.64 -0.13 -4.59
N GLU A 176 -6.06 0.99 -5.01
CA GLU A 176 -6.13 2.25 -4.28
C GLU A 176 -7.57 2.72 -4.14
N LEU A 177 -8.33 2.71 -5.24
CA LEU A 177 -9.77 3.03 -5.22
C LEU A 177 -10.54 2.07 -4.31
N GLY A 178 -10.24 0.78 -4.35
CA GLY A 178 -10.82 -0.21 -3.46
C GLY A 178 -10.49 0.06 -1.99
N PHE A 179 -9.25 0.43 -1.69
CA PHE A 179 -8.81 0.82 -0.35
C PHE A 179 -9.59 2.02 0.18
N LEU A 180 -9.75 3.07 -0.63
CA LEU A 180 -10.53 4.25 -0.29
C LEU A 180 -12.02 3.91 -0.07
N LEU A 181 -12.58 3.04 -0.91
CA LEU A 181 -13.95 2.56 -0.78
C LEU A 181 -14.16 1.79 0.53
N LEU A 182 -13.23 0.92 0.90
CA LEU A 182 -13.30 0.19 2.18
C LEU A 182 -13.23 1.13 3.39
N ILE A 183 -12.37 2.15 3.36
CA ILE A 183 -12.32 3.17 4.41
C ILE A 183 -13.65 3.94 4.47
N TRP A 184 -14.19 4.37 3.32
CA TRP A 184 -15.47 5.06 3.24
C TRP A 184 -16.62 4.23 3.84
N ILE A 185 -16.73 2.95 3.46
CA ILE A 185 -17.70 2.02 4.03
C ILE A 185 -17.49 1.86 5.54
N GLY A 186 -16.24 1.70 5.98
CA GLY A 186 -15.89 1.60 7.39
C GLY A 186 -16.31 2.82 8.21
N LEU A 187 -16.11 4.03 7.67
CA LEU A 187 -16.57 5.27 8.29
C LEU A 187 -18.10 5.34 8.38
N LEU A 188 -18.82 4.95 7.33
CA LEU A 188 -20.28 4.89 7.33
C LEU A 188 -20.83 3.93 8.38
N GLN A 189 -20.18 2.78 8.58
CA GLN A 189 -20.58 1.79 9.59
C GLN A 189 -20.47 2.31 11.03
N THR A 190 -19.71 3.39 11.27
CA THR A 190 -19.70 4.04 12.59
C THR A 190 -21.06 4.65 12.96
N GLY A 191 -21.91 4.94 11.96
CA GLY A 191 -23.22 5.59 12.12
C GLY A 191 -23.14 7.07 12.49
N LYS A 192 -21.94 7.66 12.54
CA LYS A 192 -21.71 9.05 12.95
C LYS A 192 -21.59 10.03 11.78
N LEU A 193 -21.44 9.52 10.55
CA LEU A 193 -21.23 10.30 9.33
C LEU A 193 -22.32 10.04 8.30
N LYS A 194 -22.73 11.11 7.60
CA LYS A 194 -23.50 11.00 6.37
C LYS A 194 -22.61 10.56 5.22
N LYS A 195 -23.19 9.99 4.14
CA LYS A 195 -22.43 9.49 2.98
C LYS A 195 -21.49 10.53 2.39
N MET A 196 -21.96 11.77 2.21
CA MET A 196 -21.15 12.87 1.65
C MET A 196 -20.01 13.27 2.57
N ASP A 197 -20.25 13.36 3.89
CA ASP A 197 -19.22 13.73 4.86
C ASP A 197 -18.12 12.66 4.94
N ALA A 198 -18.49 11.39 4.96
CA ALA A 198 -17.54 10.28 4.94
C ALA A 198 -16.69 10.29 3.65
N GLY A 199 -17.33 10.54 2.48
CA GLY A 199 -16.62 10.67 1.21
C GLY A 199 -15.64 11.84 1.20
N LEU A 200 -16.04 12.99 1.73
CA LEU A 200 -15.18 14.17 1.80
C LEU A 200 -13.97 13.94 2.74
N VAL A 201 -14.17 13.28 3.89
CA VAL A 201 -13.07 12.92 4.81
C VAL A 201 -12.06 12.03 4.12
N VAL A 202 -12.52 11.00 3.39
CA VAL A 202 -11.64 10.08 2.65
C VAL A 202 -10.91 10.80 1.52
N LEU A 203 -11.61 11.67 0.78
CA LEU A 203 -11.02 12.45 -0.31
C LEU A 203 -9.93 13.40 0.19
N VAL A 204 -10.17 14.12 1.29
CA VAL A 204 -9.17 15.01 1.89
C VAL A 204 -7.94 14.23 2.33
N MET A 205 -8.13 13.11 3.05
CA MET A 205 -7.03 12.22 3.45
C MET A 205 -6.21 11.77 2.23
N TRP A 206 -6.87 11.27 1.20
CA TRP A 206 -6.22 10.77 -0.01
C TRP A 206 -5.43 11.87 -0.75
N THR A 207 -6.03 13.06 -0.91
CA THR A 207 -5.37 14.21 -1.52
C THR A 207 -4.10 14.59 -0.77
N VAL A 208 -4.13 14.61 0.56
CA VAL A 208 -2.95 14.92 1.39
C VAL A 208 -1.86 13.88 1.16
N ILE A 209 -2.20 12.58 1.11
CA ILE A 209 -1.24 11.50 0.88
C ILE A 209 -0.58 11.64 -0.50
N ILE A 210 -1.36 11.85 -1.56
CA ILE A 210 -0.84 12.00 -2.92
C ILE A 210 0.08 13.23 -3.03
N LEU A 211 -0.35 14.37 -2.51
CA LEU A 211 0.47 15.58 -2.55
C LEU A 211 1.78 15.41 -1.80
N PHE A 212 1.76 14.76 -0.65
CA PHE A 212 2.96 14.46 0.12
C PHE A 212 3.93 13.53 -0.64
N GLN A 213 3.41 12.44 -1.21
CA GLN A 213 4.22 11.49 -1.97
C GLN A 213 4.79 12.13 -3.25
N TRP A 214 3.97 12.88 -3.98
CA TRP A 214 4.41 13.60 -5.18
C TRP A 214 5.50 14.62 -4.85
N GLY A 215 5.32 15.38 -3.76
CA GLY A 215 6.34 16.31 -3.27
C GLY A 215 7.67 15.64 -2.94
N LEU A 216 7.62 14.46 -2.28
CA LEU A 216 8.82 13.65 -2.01
C LEU A 216 9.50 13.16 -3.29
N MET A 217 8.73 12.69 -4.27
CA MET A 217 9.28 12.24 -5.55
C MET A 217 9.95 13.38 -6.31
N MET A 218 9.33 14.54 -6.37
CA MET A 218 9.94 15.73 -7.00
C MET A 218 11.22 16.18 -6.28
N TYR A 219 11.22 16.09 -4.95
CA TYR A 219 12.41 16.41 -4.16
C TYR A 219 13.56 15.44 -4.46
N THR A 220 13.29 14.13 -4.46
CA THR A 220 14.31 13.11 -4.75
C THR A 220 14.82 13.22 -6.21
N GLU A 221 13.95 13.49 -7.17
CA GLU A 221 14.34 13.68 -8.57
C GLU A 221 15.30 14.89 -8.74
N ARG A 222 15.08 15.98 -7.98
CA ARG A 222 16.00 17.16 -8.00
C ARG A 222 17.34 16.92 -7.32
N MET A 223 17.38 16.03 -6.32
CA MET A 223 18.61 15.77 -5.56
C MET A 223 19.52 14.74 -6.24
N TYR A 224 18.96 13.83 -7.01
CA TYR A 224 19.68 12.67 -7.56
C TYR A 224 19.58 12.53 -9.09
N GLY A 225 18.80 13.35 -9.77
CA GLY A 225 18.72 13.44 -11.23
C GLY A 225 19.51 14.63 -11.72
#